data_3805aa95452e2aabd80141e6296cf6d2
#
_entry.id   3805aa95452e2aabd80141e6296cf6d2
#
_cell.length_a   1.000
_cell.length_b   1.000
_cell.length_c   1.000
_cell.angle_alpha   90.00
_cell.angle_beta   90.00
_cell.angle_gamma   90.00
#
_symmetry.space_group_name_H-M   'P 1'
#
loop_
_entity.id
_entity.type
_entity.pdbx_description
1 polymer ?
#
loop_
_entity_poly.entity_id
_entity_poly.type
_entity_poly.pdbx_seq_one_letter_code
_entity_poly.pdbx_strand_id
1 'polypeptide(L)'
;GLGFVNSPTYEDMTKVMGPKDIFYRIKLYYTGPARRAGEAVLVQDAVNPVIQPRRAWQYLPGQRRVKLAPDLAYDTPNPGSAGASTYDDTFVFTGALDRFDWKLVGKKEMYIPYNSYAVGYAKNNKELLGKNTLNTDMVRWEKHRVWVVEATLKPGKRHIYHKRTFYLDEDSW
;
A
#
# COMPACT_ATOMS: atom_id res chain seq x y z
N GLY A 1 -7.09 -14.84 -0.62
CA GLY A 1 -5.69 -15.18 -0.39
C GLY A 1 -4.81 -14.47 -1.40
N LEU A 2 -3.76 -13.80 -0.98
CA LEU A 2 -2.73 -13.27 -1.87
C LEU A 2 -1.98 -14.46 -2.47
N GLY A 3 -2.39 -14.88 -3.68
CA GLY A 3 -1.64 -15.84 -4.45
C GLY A 3 -0.43 -15.16 -5.08
N PHE A 4 0.76 -15.44 -4.57
CA PHE A 4 1.99 -15.13 -5.29
C PHE A 4 2.06 -16.06 -6.50
N VAL A 5 1.84 -15.52 -7.68
CA VAL A 5 1.78 -16.31 -8.93
C VAL A 5 3.17 -16.84 -9.34
N ASN A 6 4.24 -16.33 -8.75
CA ASN A 6 5.60 -16.87 -8.84
C ASN A 6 6.29 -16.65 -7.49
N SER A 7 6.14 -17.58 -6.56
CA SER A 7 7.11 -17.65 -5.46
C SER A 7 8.46 -17.98 -6.08
N PRO A 8 9.50 -17.17 -5.87
CA PRO A 8 10.82 -17.52 -6.37
C PRO A 8 11.25 -18.86 -5.78
N THR A 9 11.86 -19.69 -6.59
CA THR A 9 12.53 -20.91 -6.09
C THR A 9 13.73 -20.50 -5.25
N TYR A 10 14.25 -21.41 -4.43
CA TYR A 10 15.44 -21.14 -3.62
C TYR A 10 16.63 -20.66 -4.47
N GLU A 11 16.77 -21.17 -5.68
CA GLU A 11 17.79 -20.76 -6.65
C GLU A 11 17.56 -19.33 -7.15
N ASP A 12 16.30 -18.94 -7.36
CA ASP A 12 15.95 -17.57 -7.77
C ASP A 12 16.22 -16.54 -6.66
N MET A 13 16.11 -16.93 -5.40
CA MET A 13 16.38 -16.07 -4.24
C MET A 13 17.85 -15.68 -4.11
N THR A 14 18.76 -16.44 -4.71
CA THR A 14 20.19 -16.12 -4.75
C THR A 14 20.54 -15.16 -5.89
N LYS A 15 19.60 -14.92 -6.78
CA LYS A 15 19.77 -14.00 -7.91
C LYS A 15 19.62 -12.56 -7.46
N VAL A 16 20.64 -11.75 -7.67
CA VAL A 16 20.53 -10.30 -7.45
C VAL A 16 19.59 -9.71 -8.49
N MET A 17 18.46 -9.17 -8.02
CA MET A 17 17.48 -8.53 -8.90
C MET A 17 18.05 -7.23 -9.47
N GLY A 18 17.93 -7.05 -10.77
CA GLY A 18 18.26 -5.81 -11.45
C GLY A 18 17.16 -4.74 -11.24
N PRO A 19 17.48 -3.46 -11.48
CA PRO A 19 16.55 -2.37 -11.22
C PRO A 19 15.26 -2.40 -12.07
N LYS A 20 15.30 -3.09 -13.20
CA LYS A 20 14.14 -3.27 -14.10
C LYS A 20 13.37 -4.57 -13.86
N ASP A 21 13.88 -5.43 -13.00
CA ASP A 21 13.19 -6.69 -12.71
C ASP A 21 11.87 -6.44 -11.99
N ILE A 22 10.92 -7.30 -12.27
CA ILE A 22 9.59 -7.16 -11.65
C ILE A 22 9.64 -7.71 -10.24
N PHE A 23 9.44 -6.82 -9.29
CA PHE A 23 9.43 -7.12 -7.86
C PHE A 23 8.19 -7.92 -7.47
N TYR A 24 7.01 -7.49 -7.95
CA TYR A 24 5.76 -8.24 -7.75
C TYR A 24 4.71 -7.93 -8.80
N ARG A 25 3.71 -8.81 -8.89
CA ARG A 25 2.47 -8.60 -9.61
C ARG A 25 1.30 -8.91 -8.69
N ILE A 26 0.33 -8.00 -8.61
CA ILE A 26 -0.91 -8.19 -7.85
C ILE A 26 -2.08 -8.08 -8.81
N LYS A 27 -2.93 -9.12 -8.81
CA LYS A 27 -4.22 -9.09 -9.49
C LYS A 27 -5.33 -9.01 -8.45
N LEU A 28 -6.13 -7.97 -8.54
CA LEU A 28 -7.34 -7.77 -7.74
C LEU A 28 -8.54 -8.06 -8.62
N TYR A 29 -9.50 -8.81 -8.09
CA TYR A 29 -10.77 -9.06 -8.73
C TYR A 29 -11.89 -8.70 -7.79
N TYR A 30 -12.79 -7.82 -8.22
CA TYR A 30 -13.88 -7.31 -7.39
C TYR A 30 -15.13 -8.18 -7.56
N THR A 31 -15.58 -8.77 -6.47
CA THR A 31 -16.84 -9.56 -6.41
C THR A 31 -18.02 -8.72 -5.92
N GLY A 32 -17.75 -7.55 -5.35
CA GLY A 32 -18.73 -6.59 -4.85
C GLY A 32 -18.11 -5.20 -4.65
N PRO A 33 -18.92 -4.16 -4.43
CA PRO A 33 -20.37 -4.11 -4.57
C PRO A 33 -20.81 -4.30 -6.04
N ALA A 34 -22.11 -4.48 -6.28
CA ALA A 34 -22.64 -4.82 -7.61
C ALA A 34 -22.14 -3.92 -8.75
N ARG A 35 -21.94 -2.62 -8.47
CA ARG A 35 -21.40 -1.64 -9.45
C ARG A 35 -19.96 -1.94 -9.90
N ARG A 36 -19.20 -2.72 -9.12
CA ARG A 36 -17.80 -3.09 -9.40
C ARG A 36 -17.60 -4.58 -9.66
N ALA A 37 -18.64 -5.38 -9.49
CA ALA A 37 -18.55 -6.82 -9.69
C ALA A 37 -18.04 -7.15 -11.09
N GLY A 38 -17.03 -8.01 -11.18
CA GLY A 38 -16.35 -8.36 -12.43
C GLY A 38 -15.22 -7.42 -12.86
N GLU A 39 -15.03 -6.27 -12.19
CA GLU A 39 -13.85 -5.42 -12.42
C GLU A 39 -12.58 -6.15 -11.97
N ALA A 40 -11.51 -5.98 -12.72
CA ALA A 40 -10.20 -6.49 -12.32
C ALA A 40 -9.12 -5.43 -12.51
N VAL A 41 -8.15 -5.43 -11.61
CA VAL A 41 -6.96 -4.57 -11.68
C VAL A 41 -5.73 -5.46 -11.57
N LEU A 42 -4.77 -5.28 -12.48
CA LEU A 42 -3.46 -5.88 -12.41
C LEU A 42 -2.43 -4.77 -12.20
N VAL A 43 -1.64 -4.88 -11.16
CA VAL A 43 -0.52 -3.97 -10.86
C VAL A 43 0.78 -4.74 -10.98
N GLN A 44 1.77 -4.13 -11.59
CA GLN A 44 3.12 -4.65 -11.72
C GLN A 44 4.12 -3.57 -11.34
N ASP A 45 4.96 -3.86 -10.37
CA ASP A 45 6.01 -2.97 -9.89
C ASP A 45 7.40 -3.57 -10.14
N ALA A 46 8.33 -2.72 -10.54
CA ALA A 46 9.74 -3.06 -10.66
C ALA A 46 10.50 -2.73 -9.37
N VAL A 47 11.68 -3.31 -9.23
CA VAL A 47 12.59 -3.05 -8.09
C VAL A 47 12.91 -1.56 -7.97
N ASN A 48 13.14 -0.88 -9.08
CA ASN A 48 13.34 0.57 -9.08
C ASN A 48 12.21 1.27 -9.87
N PRO A 49 11.21 1.83 -9.16
CA PRO A 49 10.07 2.48 -9.80
C PRO A 49 10.41 3.80 -10.52
N VAL A 50 11.58 4.37 -10.27
CA VAL A 50 12.06 5.57 -11.00
C VAL A 50 12.55 5.19 -12.40
N ILE A 51 13.26 4.06 -12.53
CA ILE A 51 13.77 3.57 -13.81
C ILE A 51 12.66 2.88 -14.62
N GLN A 52 11.86 2.08 -13.96
CA GLN A 52 10.71 1.39 -14.54
C GLN A 52 9.46 1.64 -13.70
N PRO A 53 8.66 2.65 -14.06
CA PRO A 53 7.45 3.01 -13.32
C PRO A 53 6.44 1.87 -13.24
N ARG A 54 5.55 1.97 -12.25
CA ARG A 54 4.42 1.07 -12.09
C ARG A 54 3.66 0.93 -13.40
N ARG A 55 3.30 -0.29 -13.74
CA ARG A 55 2.37 -0.62 -14.80
C ARG A 55 1.09 -1.17 -14.19
N ALA A 56 -0.03 -0.60 -14.53
CA ALA A 56 -1.32 -1.06 -14.06
C ALA A 56 -2.30 -1.17 -15.22
N TRP A 57 -3.12 -2.22 -15.18
CA TRP A 57 -4.17 -2.47 -16.15
C TRP A 57 -5.49 -2.65 -15.42
N GLN A 58 -6.54 -2.08 -15.96
CA GLN A 58 -7.88 -2.19 -15.42
C GLN A 58 -8.80 -2.82 -16.47
N TYR A 59 -9.51 -3.87 -16.08
CA TYR A 59 -10.60 -4.44 -16.84
C TYR A 59 -11.92 -3.92 -16.32
N LEU A 60 -12.74 -3.37 -17.20
CA LEU A 60 -14.07 -2.86 -16.90
C LEU A 60 -15.13 -3.74 -17.63
N PRO A 61 -15.96 -4.50 -16.90
CA PRO A 61 -16.91 -5.45 -17.48
C PRO A 61 -17.89 -4.79 -18.47
N GLY A 62 -18.40 -3.61 -18.13
CA GLY A 62 -19.33 -2.87 -18.99
C GLY A 62 -18.74 -2.44 -20.33
N GLN A 63 -17.44 -2.26 -20.42
CA GLN A 63 -16.73 -1.90 -21.65
C GLN A 63 -16.08 -3.11 -22.32
N ARG A 64 -16.01 -4.27 -21.65
CA ARG A 64 -15.32 -5.49 -22.10
C ARG A 64 -13.89 -5.22 -22.61
N ARG A 65 -13.20 -4.24 -22.02
CA ARG A 65 -11.87 -3.80 -22.44
C ARG A 65 -10.91 -3.75 -21.27
N VAL A 66 -9.67 -4.06 -21.54
CA VAL A 66 -8.53 -3.80 -20.65
C VAL A 66 -7.93 -2.46 -21.06
N LYS A 67 -7.77 -1.58 -20.10
CA LYS A 67 -7.11 -0.27 -20.27
C LYS A 67 -5.82 -0.25 -19.48
N LEU A 68 -4.79 0.37 -20.03
CA LEU A 68 -3.64 0.79 -19.23
C LEU A 68 -4.09 1.96 -18.34
N ALA A 69 -3.75 1.89 -17.07
CA ALA A 69 -4.11 2.89 -16.06
C ALA A 69 -2.84 3.46 -15.42
N PRO A 70 -2.11 4.35 -16.11
CA PRO A 70 -0.84 4.91 -15.62
C PRO A 70 -1.00 5.73 -14.36
N ASP A 71 -2.20 6.24 -14.10
CA ASP A 71 -2.50 7.11 -12.95
C ASP A 71 -2.53 6.37 -11.60
N LEU A 72 -2.46 5.05 -11.61
CA LEU A 72 -2.46 4.22 -10.39
C LEU A 72 -1.10 4.18 -9.67
N ALA A 73 -0.15 5.04 -10.06
CA ALA A 73 1.19 5.04 -9.47
C ALA A 73 1.35 5.97 -8.25
N TYR A 74 0.42 6.91 -8.08
CA TYR A 74 0.55 7.98 -7.08
C TYR A 74 -0.75 8.19 -6.30
N ASP A 75 -1.15 9.46 -6.19
CA ASP A 75 -2.27 9.95 -5.41
C ASP A 75 -3.63 9.88 -6.11
N THR A 76 -3.78 9.05 -7.12
CA THR A 76 -5.10 8.80 -7.71
C THR A 76 -6.05 8.26 -6.64
N PRO A 77 -7.21 8.89 -6.42
CA PRO A 77 -8.16 8.45 -5.40
C PRO A 77 -8.61 7.01 -5.65
N ASN A 78 -8.62 6.23 -4.59
CA ASN A 78 -9.10 4.85 -4.67
C ASN A 78 -10.64 4.82 -4.61
N PRO A 79 -11.33 4.40 -5.67
CA PRO A 79 -12.79 4.32 -5.65
C PRO A 79 -13.35 3.35 -4.60
N GLY A 80 -12.55 2.36 -4.19
CA GLY A 80 -12.93 1.39 -3.16
C GLY A 80 -13.12 2.01 -1.77
N SER A 81 -12.40 3.10 -1.49
CA SER A 81 -12.51 3.89 -0.26
C SER A 81 -13.33 5.16 -0.43
N ALA A 82 -14.08 5.31 -1.53
CA ALA A 82 -14.77 6.55 -1.89
C ALA A 82 -13.83 7.78 -1.93
N GLY A 83 -12.56 7.56 -2.27
CA GLY A 83 -11.55 8.60 -2.34
C GLY A 83 -10.88 8.97 -1.01
N ALA A 84 -11.21 8.26 0.08
CA ALA A 84 -10.59 8.50 1.38
C ALA A 84 -9.12 8.07 1.45
N SER A 85 -8.67 7.21 0.53
CA SER A 85 -7.27 6.81 0.35
C SER A 85 -6.86 6.93 -1.11
N THR A 86 -5.55 6.95 -1.35
CA THR A 86 -4.97 6.94 -2.69
C THR A 86 -4.40 5.56 -3.03
N TYR A 87 -4.09 5.31 -4.30
CA TYR A 87 -3.53 4.03 -4.69
C TYR A 87 -2.14 3.78 -4.13
N ASP A 88 -1.36 4.83 -3.87
CA ASP A 88 -0.03 4.69 -3.26
C ASP A 88 -0.06 4.48 -1.73
N ASP A 89 -1.24 4.61 -1.08
CA ASP A 89 -1.44 4.24 0.33
C ASP A 89 -1.57 2.73 0.54
N THR A 90 -1.66 1.94 -0.52
CA THR A 90 -1.76 0.48 -0.42
C THR A 90 -0.55 -0.08 0.32
N PHE A 91 -0.77 -0.96 1.31
CA PHE A 91 0.26 -1.51 2.20
C PHE A 91 1.11 -0.41 2.89
N VAL A 92 0.45 0.64 3.34
CA VAL A 92 1.03 1.85 3.95
C VAL A 92 1.65 2.79 2.91
N PHE A 93 2.53 2.29 2.05
CA PHE A 93 3.10 3.04 0.94
C PHE A 93 3.68 2.10 -0.12
N THR A 94 3.17 2.22 -1.34
CA THR A 94 3.67 1.49 -2.51
C THR A 94 3.98 2.41 -3.69
N GLY A 95 3.98 3.72 -3.47
CA GLY A 95 4.25 4.71 -4.50
C GLY A 95 5.72 4.82 -4.88
N ALA A 96 5.99 5.59 -5.93
CA ALA A 96 7.35 5.94 -6.30
C ALA A 96 7.94 6.97 -5.32
N LEU A 97 9.21 6.82 -5.02
CA LEU A 97 9.91 7.69 -4.05
C LEU A 97 10.29 9.06 -4.62
N ASP A 98 10.13 9.29 -5.92
CA ASP A 98 10.68 10.42 -6.68
C ASP A 98 10.05 11.77 -6.36
N ARG A 99 8.80 11.78 -5.83
CA ARG A 99 8.07 13.02 -5.56
C ARG A 99 8.40 13.65 -4.21
N PHE A 100 9.06 12.93 -3.32
CA PHE A 100 9.34 13.37 -1.96
C PHE A 100 10.84 13.47 -1.69
N ASP A 101 11.21 14.41 -0.84
CA ASP A 101 12.49 14.46 -0.16
C ASP A 101 12.35 13.67 1.14
N TRP A 102 13.18 12.65 1.28
CA TRP A 102 13.15 11.70 2.38
C TRP A 102 14.20 12.03 3.42
N LYS A 103 13.79 12.06 4.68
CA LYS A 103 14.68 12.34 5.81
C LYS A 103 14.50 11.28 6.89
N LEU A 104 15.58 10.61 7.24
CA LEU A 104 15.64 9.81 8.46
C LEU A 104 15.82 10.75 9.64
N VAL A 105 14.79 10.83 10.49
CA VAL A 105 14.81 11.72 11.68
C VAL A 105 15.57 11.08 12.83
N GLY A 106 15.43 9.77 13.00
CA GLY A 106 16.07 9.00 14.05
C GLY A 106 15.15 7.96 14.65
N LYS A 107 15.50 7.48 15.83
CA LYS A 107 14.69 6.51 16.57
C LYS A 107 13.92 7.17 17.69
N LYS A 108 12.76 6.63 18.01
CA LYS A 108 12.01 7.00 19.20
C LYS A 108 11.24 5.82 19.76
N GLU A 109 10.99 5.83 21.07
CA GLU A 109 10.05 4.91 21.69
C GLU A 109 8.63 5.45 21.59
N MET A 110 7.68 4.59 21.20
CA MET A 110 6.26 4.93 21.18
C MET A 110 5.40 3.69 21.32
N TYR A 111 4.15 3.89 21.72
CA TYR A 111 3.16 2.82 21.66
C TYR A 111 2.63 2.68 20.23
N ILE A 112 2.69 1.48 19.71
CA ILE A 112 2.18 1.15 18.37
C ILE A 112 1.16 0.01 18.45
N PRO A 113 0.20 -0.06 17.52
CA PRO A 113 -0.63 -1.25 17.37
C PRO A 113 0.25 -2.43 16.94
N TYR A 114 0.29 -3.46 17.76
CA TYR A 114 1.11 -4.65 17.49
C TYR A 114 0.38 -5.90 17.97
N ASN A 115 0.47 -6.98 17.20
CA ASN A 115 -0.26 -8.22 17.48
C ASN A 115 -1.77 -8.02 17.73
N SER A 116 -2.40 -7.08 17.01
CA SER A 116 -3.80 -6.68 17.17
C SER A 116 -4.76 -7.68 16.51
N TYR A 117 -4.67 -8.96 16.85
CA TYR A 117 -5.47 -10.04 16.25
C TYR A 117 -6.98 -9.83 16.43
N ALA A 118 -7.42 -9.24 17.55
CA ALA A 118 -8.83 -8.96 17.80
C ALA A 118 -9.45 -8.09 16.71
N VAL A 119 -8.67 -7.15 16.12
CA VAL A 119 -9.12 -6.31 15.01
C VAL A 119 -9.46 -7.17 13.77
N GLY A 120 -8.64 -8.17 13.48
CA GLY A 120 -8.86 -9.08 12.34
C GLY A 120 -10.00 -10.07 12.52
N TYR A 121 -10.37 -10.34 13.77
CA TYR A 121 -11.43 -11.28 14.14
C TYR A 121 -12.72 -10.63 14.64
N ALA A 122 -12.86 -9.30 14.47
CA ALA A 122 -14.07 -8.58 14.81
C ALA A 122 -15.28 -9.17 14.06
N LYS A 123 -16.36 -9.45 14.79
CA LYS A 123 -17.57 -10.08 14.24
C LYS A 123 -18.31 -9.17 13.26
N ASN A 124 -18.21 -7.88 13.46
CA ASN A 124 -18.88 -6.88 12.62
C ASN A 124 -18.24 -5.49 12.79
N ASN A 125 -18.58 -4.59 11.88
CA ASN A 125 -18.05 -3.24 11.88
C ASN A 125 -18.45 -2.40 13.10
N LYS A 126 -19.58 -2.69 13.76
CA LYS A 126 -20.02 -1.94 14.95
C LYS A 126 -19.12 -2.21 16.16
N GLU A 127 -18.59 -3.43 16.25
CA GLU A 127 -17.62 -3.80 17.28
C GLU A 127 -16.27 -3.15 17.02
N LEU A 128 -15.87 -3.12 15.73
CA LEU A 128 -14.55 -2.67 15.30
C LEU A 128 -14.43 -1.14 15.26
N LEU A 129 -15.49 -0.43 14.92
CA LEU A 129 -15.44 1.00 14.64
C LEU A 129 -15.98 1.83 15.80
N GLY A 130 -15.15 2.74 16.31
CA GLY A 130 -15.59 3.83 17.16
C GLY A 130 -16.10 5.02 16.32
N LYS A 131 -16.44 6.13 17.00
CA LYS A 131 -16.98 7.32 16.33
C LYS A 131 -16.03 7.91 15.28
N ASN A 132 -14.75 8.00 15.59
CA ASN A 132 -13.72 8.65 14.74
C ASN A 132 -12.50 7.76 14.48
N THR A 133 -12.38 6.64 15.18
CA THR A 133 -11.22 5.73 15.10
C THR A 133 -11.68 4.29 15.23
N LEU A 134 -10.77 3.35 15.11
CA LEU A 134 -11.02 1.97 15.55
C LEU A 134 -11.33 1.95 17.05
N ASN A 135 -12.12 0.97 17.48
CA ASN A 135 -12.35 0.70 18.89
C ASN A 135 -11.01 0.34 19.55
N THR A 136 -10.53 1.23 20.42
CA THR A 136 -9.20 1.10 21.05
C THR A 136 -9.09 -0.13 21.96
N ASP A 137 -10.21 -0.65 22.49
CA ASP A 137 -10.21 -1.86 23.32
C ASP A 137 -9.91 -3.13 22.53
N MET A 138 -10.06 -3.08 21.21
CA MET A 138 -9.69 -4.17 20.30
C MET A 138 -8.27 -4.08 19.80
N VAL A 139 -7.63 -2.94 19.97
CA VAL A 139 -6.25 -2.70 19.51
C VAL A 139 -5.29 -3.00 20.64
N ARG A 140 -4.39 -3.94 20.41
CA ARG A 140 -3.30 -4.20 21.34
C ARG A 140 -2.19 -3.19 21.13
N TRP A 141 -1.78 -2.50 22.21
CA TRP A 141 -0.74 -1.50 22.19
C TRP A 141 0.52 -2.04 22.86
N GLU A 142 1.64 -1.97 22.16
CA GLU A 142 2.94 -2.36 22.68
C GLU A 142 3.93 -1.19 22.55
N LYS A 143 4.82 -1.06 23.54
CA LYS A 143 5.89 -0.07 23.49
C LYS A 143 7.04 -0.61 22.67
N HIS A 144 7.29 0.02 21.53
CA HIS A 144 8.37 -0.33 20.62
C HIS A 144 9.29 0.85 20.34
N ARG A 145 10.48 0.56 19.88
CA ARG A 145 11.38 1.52 19.32
C ARG A 145 11.21 1.53 17.80
N VAL A 146 10.93 2.70 17.26
CA VAL A 146 10.66 2.87 15.83
C VAL A 146 11.65 3.85 15.20
N TRP A 147 11.98 3.59 13.94
CA TRP A 147 12.60 4.56 13.06
C TRP A 147 11.55 5.54 12.58
N VAL A 148 11.86 6.83 12.64
CA VAL A 148 10.99 7.89 12.13
C VAL A 148 11.54 8.39 10.81
N VAL A 149 10.76 8.25 9.75
CA VAL A 149 11.09 8.72 8.40
C VAL A 149 10.07 9.76 7.97
N GLU A 150 10.54 10.92 7.61
CA GLU A 150 9.72 11.99 7.06
C GLU A 150 9.91 12.10 5.55
N ALA A 151 8.81 12.30 4.84
CA ALA A 151 8.78 12.55 3.41
C ALA A 151 8.07 13.89 3.16
N THR A 152 8.77 14.86 2.62
CA THR A 152 8.23 16.18 2.27
C THR A 152 8.12 16.30 0.77
N LEU A 153 6.99 16.77 0.27
CA LEU A 153 6.74 16.93 -1.16
C LEU A 153 7.76 17.91 -1.75
N LYS A 154 8.42 17.48 -2.83
CA LYS A 154 9.39 18.31 -3.55
C LYS A 154 8.74 19.52 -4.21
N PRO A 155 9.43 20.67 -4.28
CA PRO A 155 8.96 21.81 -5.06
C PRO A 155 8.62 21.42 -6.51
N GLY A 156 7.50 21.92 -7.02
CA GLY A 156 7.05 21.65 -8.38
C GLY A 156 6.43 20.27 -8.62
N LYS A 157 6.42 19.38 -7.62
CA LYS A 157 5.70 18.10 -7.68
C LYS A 157 4.28 18.25 -7.14
N ARG A 158 3.39 17.37 -7.57
CA ARG A 158 2.00 17.32 -7.11
C ARG A 158 1.73 16.03 -6.37
N HIS A 159 1.09 16.16 -5.21
CA HIS A 159 0.55 15.05 -4.43
C HIS A 159 -0.47 15.62 -3.45
N ILE A 160 -1.50 14.85 -3.09
CA ILE A 160 -2.52 15.25 -2.11
C ILE A 160 -1.90 15.47 -0.71
N TYR A 161 -0.83 14.71 -0.39
CA TYR A 161 -0.11 14.86 0.86
C TYR A 161 1.13 15.73 0.68
N HIS A 162 1.18 16.84 1.39
CA HIS A 162 2.37 17.70 1.43
C HIS A 162 3.50 17.07 2.25
N LYS A 163 3.15 16.36 3.31
CA LYS A 163 4.09 15.66 4.19
C LYS A 163 3.52 14.32 4.61
N ARG A 164 4.39 13.32 4.70
CA ARG A 164 4.09 11.99 5.25
C ARG A 164 5.12 11.68 6.33
N THR A 165 4.70 10.99 7.37
CA THR A 165 5.61 10.49 8.40
C THR A 165 5.37 9.00 8.57
N PHE A 166 6.44 8.24 8.51
CA PHE A 166 6.41 6.78 8.67
C PHE A 166 7.13 6.41 9.97
N TYR A 167 6.56 5.46 10.65
CA TYR A 167 7.11 4.84 11.84
C TYR A 167 7.35 3.37 11.53
N LEU A 168 8.62 2.99 11.41
CA LEU A 168 9.01 1.63 11.10
C LEU A 168 9.52 0.98 12.38
N ASP A 169 8.85 -0.09 12.79
CA ASP A 169 9.29 -0.87 13.93
C ASP A 169 10.71 -1.40 13.72
N GLU A 170 11.57 -1.28 14.73
CA GLU A 170 12.97 -1.66 14.60
C GLU A 170 13.18 -3.15 14.40
N ASP A 171 12.29 -3.98 14.96
CA ASP A 171 12.43 -5.42 14.95
C ASP A 171 11.76 -6.07 13.73
N SER A 172 10.57 -5.60 13.34
CA SER A 172 9.78 -6.21 12.27
C SER A 172 9.76 -5.46 10.94
N TRP A 173 10.25 -4.20 10.94
CA TRP A 173 10.22 -3.29 9.77
C TRP A 173 8.82 -3.04 9.20
#